data_7418216d9aaf26e5426e9a8ada671ef9
#
_entry.id   7418216d9aaf26e5426e9a8ada671ef9
#
_cell.length_a   1.000
_cell.length_b   1.000
_cell.length_c   1.000
_cell.angle_alpha   90.00
_cell.angle_beta   90.00
_cell.angle_gamma   90.00
#
_symmetry.space_group_name_H-M   'P 1'
#
loop_
_entity.id
_entity.type
_entity.pdbx_description
1 polymer ?
#
loop_
_entity_poly.entity_id
_entity_poly.type
_entity_poly.pdbx_seq_one_letter_code
_entity_poly.pdbx_strand_id
1 'polypeptide(L)'
;MVASSLKSIIAAFSDEQVERLTGLTKAQLRYWDRTGFFAPKFANENRRRAYSRLYSFKDIVALRTISVLRNQYSVPLQHLRKVAKKLSHLADDLWTTTTLYVLNKKVVFHEPGSGLPREVVSGQYVIGILLKTIVSDTKKDVEKMHQRDQSKIGRVERSRFVSRNAWVVGGTRIPTAAIKRFKDAGYTDAQ
;
A
#
# COMPACT_ATOMS: atom_id res chain seq x y z
N MET A 1 19.87 -2.20 8.34
CA MET A 1 19.74 -3.28 7.33
C MET A 1 18.31 -3.44 6.74
N VAL A 2 17.25 -2.84 7.28
CA VAL A 2 15.87 -2.97 6.75
C VAL A 2 15.64 -2.10 5.51
N ALA A 3 16.27 -0.93 5.41
CA ALA A 3 16.09 0.00 4.29
C ALA A 3 16.61 -0.52 2.94
N SER A 4 17.63 -1.38 2.94
CA SER A 4 18.20 -1.98 1.72
C SER A 4 17.24 -2.98 1.05
N SER A 5 16.42 -3.66 1.84
CA SER A 5 15.48 -4.69 1.34
C SER A 5 14.24 -4.11 0.65
N LEU A 6 13.91 -2.82 0.90
CA LEU A 6 12.74 -2.17 0.29
C LEU A 6 13.02 -1.64 -1.13
N LYS A 7 14.30 -1.40 -1.46
CA LYS A 7 14.71 -0.88 -2.78
C LYS A 7 14.53 -1.87 -3.94
N SER A 8 14.42 -3.17 -3.65
CA SER A 8 14.36 -4.22 -4.67
C SER A 8 12.94 -4.58 -5.15
N ILE A 9 11.90 -4.08 -4.48
CA ILE A 9 10.52 -4.37 -4.88
C ILE A 9 10.02 -3.24 -5.79
N ILE A 10 10.19 -3.44 -7.08
CA ILE A 10 9.60 -2.57 -8.11
C ILE A 10 8.19 -3.11 -8.37
N ALA A 11 7.22 -2.59 -7.66
CA ALA A 11 5.83 -2.92 -7.88
C ALA A 11 4.98 -1.66 -7.80
N ALA A 12 4.04 -1.54 -8.72
CA ALA A 12 3.04 -0.50 -8.73
C ALA A 12 1.67 -1.12 -8.47
N PHE A 13 0.94 -0.57 -7.50
CA PHE A 13 -0.33 -1.09 -7.03
C PHE A 13 -1.47 -0.13 -7.37
N SER A 14 -2.58 -0.66 -7.85
CA SER A 14 -3.81 0.11 -8.07
C SER A 14 -4.57 0.36 -6.77
N ASP A 15 -5.51 1.32 -6.78
CA ASP A 15 -6.44 1.59 -5.67
C ASP A 15 -7.08 0.30 -5.10
N GLU A 16 -7.43 -0.66 -5.98
CA GLU A 16 -8.08 -1.91 -5.57
C GLU A 16 -7.14 -2.85 -4.81
N GLN A 17 -5.89 -2.92 -5.28
CA GLN A 17 -4.87 -3.73 -4.63
C GLN A 17 -4.50 -3.14 -3.27
N VAL A 18 -4.40 -1.79 -3.19
CA VAL A 18 -4.15 -1.08 -1.94
C VAL A 18 -5.28 -1.32 -0.93
N GLU A 19 -6.54 -1.23 -1.36
CA GLU A 19 -7.70 -1.52 -0.49
C GLU A 19 -7.61 -2.92 0.11
N ARG A 20 -7.28 -3.93 -0.69
CA ARG A 20 -7.13 -5.32 -0.23
C ARG A 20 -5.96 -5.52 0.73
N LEU A 21 -4.84 -4.84 0.50
CA LEU A 21 -3.61 -4.99 1.29
C LEU A 21 -3.64 -4.20 2.60
N THR A 22 -4.36 -3.08 2.65
CA THR A 22 -4.31 -2.15 3.78
C THR A 22 -5.61 -2.08 4.58
N GLY A 23 -6.72 -2.58 4.02
CA GLY A 23 -8.05 -2.44 4.59
C GLY A 23 -8.62 -1.01 4.51
N LEU A 24 -7.95 -0.10 3.80
CA LEU A 24 -8.44 1.26 3.57
C LEU A 24 -9.31 1.30 2.33
N THR A 25 -10.46 1.94 2.41
CA THR A 25 -11.36 2.04 1.26
C THR A 25 -10.81 2.97 0.18
N LYS A 26 -11.18 2.73 -1.09
CA LYS A 26 -10.86 3.64 -2.20
C LYS A 26 -11.30 5.07 -1.93
N ALA A 27 -12.44 5.26 -1.26
CA ALA A 27 -12.94 6.57 -0.87
C ALA A 27 -11.99 7.28 0.11
N GLN A 28 -11.45 6.55 1.10
CA GLN A 28 -10.46 7.09 2.04
C GLN A 28 -9.17 7.47 1.32
N LEU A 29 -8.65 6.59 0.45
CA LEU A 29 -7.42 6.85 -0.32
C LEU A 29 -7.56 8.11 -1.19
N ARG A 30 -8.68 8.25 -1.91
CA ARG A 30 -8.96 9.43 -2.74
C ARG A 30 -9.16 10.70 -1.92
N TYR A 31 -9.80 10.60 -0.77
CA TYR A 31 -9.95 11.72 0.14
C TYR A 31 -8.60 12.18 0.70
N TRP A 32 -7.71 11.27 1.07
CA TRP A 32 -6.38 11.59 1.59
C TRP A 32 -5.48 12.24 0.53
N ASP A 33 -5.50 11.71 -0.71
CA ASP A 33 -4.81 12.32 -1.86
C ASP A 33 -5.32 13.76 -2.11
N ARG A 34 -6.64 13.94 -2.20
CA ARG A 34 -7.24 15.26 -2.43
C ARG A 34 -6.96 16.27 -1.32
N THR A 35 -6.87 15.81 -0.08
CA THR A 35 -6.62 16.67 1.09
C THR A 35 -5.13 16.83 1.43
N GLY A 36 -4.23 16.29 0.62
CA GLY A 36 -2.79 16.39 0.82
C GLY A 36 -2.27 15.65 2.05
N PHE A 37 -3.06 14.72 2.61
CA PHE A 37 -2.59 13.91 3.74
C PHE A 37 -1.67 12.79 3.29
N PHE A 38 -2.02 12.11 2.21
CA PHE A 38 -1.22 11.04 1.62
C PHE A 38 -1.45 11.01 0.12
N ALA A 39 -0.42 11.30 -0.67
CA ALA A 39 -0.44 11.18 -2.11
C ALA A 39 0.36 9.96 -2.57
N PRO A 40 -0.13 9.17 -3.54
CA PRO A 40 0.62 8.04 -4.08
C PRO A 40 1.85 8.53 -4.84
N LYS A 41 2.95 7.78 -4.76
CA LYS A 41 4.23 8.13 -5.38
C LYS A 41 4.11 8.34 -6.90
N PHE A 42 3.30 7.52 -7.57
CA PHE A 42 3.10 7.56 -9.01
C PHE A 42 1.72 8.14 -9.35
N ALA A 43 1.47 9.35 -8.90
CA ALA A 43 0.22 10.04 -9.15
C ALA A 43 0.27 10.81 -10.47
N ASN A 44 -0.72 10.60 -11.34
CA ASN A 44 -0.89 11.42 -12.54
C ASN A 44 -1.56 12.76 -12.16
N GLU A 45 -1.19 13.87 -12.78
CA GLU A 45 -1.82 15.18 -12.55
C GLU A 45 -3.32 15.13 -12.81
N ASN A 46 -3.72 14.48 -13.91
CA ASN A 46 -5.14 14.26 -14.19
C ASN A 46 -5.69 13.05 -13.42
N ARG A 47 -6.22 13.31 -12.24
CA ARG A 47 -6.81 12.29 -11.33
C ARG A 47 -8.08 11.62 -11.86
N ARG A 48 -8.63 12.05 -12.99
CA ARG A 48 -9.81 11.44 -13.63
C ARG A 48 -9.46 10.29 -14.56
N ARG A 49 -8.19 10.19 -14.98
CA ARG A 49 -7.74 9.09 -15.84
C ARG A 49 -7.73 7.74 -15.09
N ALA A 50 -7.94 6.68 -15.84
CA ALA A 50 -7.73 5.33 -15.31
C ALA A 50 -6.27 5.18 -14.85
N TYR A 51 -6.07 4.48 -13.72
CA TYR A 51 -4.75 4.30 -13.10
C TYR A 51 -4.01 5.61 -12.78
N SER A 52 -4.73 6.68 -12.56
CA SER A 52 -4.15 7.97 -12.17
C SER A 52 -3.48 7.95 -10.80
N ARG A 53 -3.72 6.92 -10.01
CA ARG A 53 -3.11 6.65 -8.72
C ARG A 53 -2.48 5.27 -8.74
N LEU A 54 -1.16 5.25 -8.75
CA LEU A 54 -0.39 4.03 -8.58
C LEU A 54 0.52 4.19 -7.36
N TYR A 55 0.50 3.21 -6.52
CA TYR A 55 1.18 3.20 -5.23
C TYR A 55 2.43 2.33 -5.31
N SER A 56 3.52 2.78 -4.71
CA SER A 56 4.72 1.98 -4.53
C SER A 56 4.57 0.99 -3.36
N PHE A 57 5.49 0.04 -3.23
CA PHE A 57 5.54 -0.83 -2.05
C PHE A 57 5.70 -0.02 -0.74
N LYS A 58 6.51 1.05 -0.77
CA LYS A 58 6.65 1.95 0.39
C LYS A 58 5.31 2.60 0.76
N ASP A 59 4.54 3.03 -0.24
CA ASP A 59 3.21 3.59 0.02
C ASP A 59 2.28 2.56 0.68
N ILE A 60 2.34 1.28 0.26
CA ILE A 60 1.55 0.22 0.90
C ILE A 60 1.93 0.06 2.37
N VAL A 61 3.22 0.00 2.68
CA VAL A 61 3.70 -0.11 4.07
C VAL A 61 3.25 1.09 4.90
N ALA A 62 3.39 2.29 4.38
CA ALA A 62 2.97 3.53 5.04
C ALA A 62 1.45 3.54 5.30
N LEU A 63 0.65 3.22 4.29
CA LEU A 63 -0.81 3.17 4.41
C LEU A 63 -1.27 2.07 5.37
N ARG A 64 -0.59 0.92 5.40
CA ARG A 64 -0.87 -0.14 6.37
C ARG A 64 -0.52 0.29 7.80
N THR A 65 0.60 0.99 7.98
CA THR A 65 0.95 1.59 9.27
C THR A 65 -0.12 2.57 9.74
N ILE A 66 -0.57 3.48 8.88
CA ILE A 66 -1.66 4.42 9.18
C ILE A 66 -2.97 3.68 9.49
N SER A 67 -3.29 2.62 8.74
CA SER A 67 -4.47 1.78 8.99
C SER A 67 -4.43 1.12 10.37
N VAL A 68 -3.30 0.54 10.75
CA VAL A 68 -3.08 -0.07 12.08
C VAL A 68 -3.24 0.98 13.17
N LEU A 69 -2.58 2.14 13.04
CA LEU A 69 -2.68 3.23 14.01
C LEU A 69 -4.13 3.69 14.22
N ARG A 70 -4.87 3.80 13.13
CA ARG A 70 -6.25 4.27 13.16
C ARG A 70 -7.24 3.23 13.68
N ASN A 71 -7.16 2.01 13.16
CA ASN A 71 -8.19 0.98 13.38
C ASN A 71 -7.93 0.15 14.62
N GLN A 72 -6.67 -0.20 14.91
CA GLN A 72 -6.33 -1.00 16.09
C GLN A 72 -6.08 -0.12 17.33
N TYR A 73 -5.43 1.02 17.14
CA TYR A 73 -5.06 1.92 18.24
C TYR A 73 -5.97 3.14 18.36
N SER A 74 -7.00 3.25 17.53
CA SER A 74 -8.00 4.33 17.56
C SER A 74 -7.38 5.74 17.53
N VAL A 75 -6.26 5.92 16.84
CA VAL A 75 -5.59 7.23 16.69
C VAL A 75 -6.41 8.13 15.76
N PRO A 76 -6.84 9.33 16.21
CA PRO A 76 -7.61 10.23 15.37
C PRO A 76 -6.83 10.67 14.12
N LEU A 77 -7.52 10.76 12.97
CA LEU A 77 -6.91 11.17 11.70
C LEU A 77 -6.27 12.58 11.79
N GLN A 78 -6.90 13.49 12.54
CA GLN A 78 -6.34 14.83 12.75
C GLN A 78 -5.01 14.80 13.49
N HIS A 79 -4.85 13.86 14.45
CA HIS A 79 -3.57 13.66 15.11
C HIS A 79 -2.53 13.10 14.14
N LEU A 80 -2.87 12.11 13.32
CA LEU A 80 -1.98 11.58 12.29
C LEU A 80 -1.53 12.66 11.29
N ARG A 81 -2.41 13.59 10.91
CA ARG A 81 -2.06 14.76 10.08
C ARG A 81 -1.04 15.69 10.77
N LYS A 82 -1.23 15.96 12.06
CA LYS A 82 -0.28 16.77 12.85
C LYS A 82 1.08 16.08 12.94
N VAL A 83 1.08 14.76 13.17
CA VAL A 83 2.30 13.94 13.20
C VAL A 83 3.01 13.99 11.85
N ALA A 84 2.32 13.73 10.75
CA ALA A 84 2.89 13.79 9.40
C ALA A 84 3.51 15.17 9.11
N LYS A 85 2.84 16.27 9.49
CA LYS A 85 3.35 17.64 9.31
C LYS A 85 4.56 17.91 10.18
N LYS A 86 4.55 17.50 11.46
CA LYS A 86 5.67 17.71 12.37
C LYS A 86 6.91 16.91 12.01
N LEU A 87 6.73 15.71 11.50
CA LEU A 87 7.80 14.79 11.15
C LEU A 87 8.17 14.84 9.65
N SER A 88 7.61 15.77 8.89
CA SER A 88 7.91 15.92 7.45
C SER A 88 9.39 16.19 7.16
N HIS A 89 10.12 16.73 8.12
CA HIS A 89 11.58 16.95 8.02
C HIS A 89 12.41 15.68 8.17
N LEU A 90 11.81 14.58 8.66
CA LEU A 90 12.51 13.29 8.81
C LEU A 90 12.52 12.45 7.52
N ALA A 91 12.19 13.05 6.38
CA ALA A 91 12.17 12.48 5.05
C ALA A 91 10.91 11.68 4.64
N ASP A 92 10.88 11.33 3.35
CA ASP A 92 9.81 10.59 2.66
C ASP A 92 9.51 9.20 3.28
N ASP A 93 10.33 8.72 4.20
CA ASP A 93 10.27 7.39 4.78
C ASP A 93 9.69 7.34 6.20
N LEU A 94 9.08 8.42 6.68
CA LEU A 94 8.54 8.53 8.04
C LEU A 94 7.75 7.30 8.50
N TRP A 95 6.80 6.87 7.67
CA TRP A 95 5.89 5.77 8.00
C TRP A 95 6.50 4.36 7.80
N THR A 96 7.71 4.28 7.26
CA THR A 96 8.35 3.03 6.89
C THR A 96 9.66 2.74 7.63
N THR A 97 10.33 3.77 8.11
CA THR A 97 11.66 3.64 8.75
C THR A 97 11.68 4.03 10.21
N THR A 98 10.76 4.89 10.64
CA THR A 98 10.71 5.39 12.01
C THR A 98 9.98 4.40 12.92
N THR A 99 10.55 4.08 14.07
CA THR A 99 9.86 3.30 15.09
C THR A 99 8.80 4.17 15.76
N LEU A 100 7.54 3.81 15.52
CA LEU A 100 6.39 4.52 16.06
C LEU A 100 5.82 3.77 17.25
N TYR A 101 5.35 4.52 18.22
CA TYR A 101 4.69 4.02 19.41
C TYR A 101 3.32 4.70 19.56
N VAL A 102 2.40 4.08 20.31
CA VAL A 102 1.10 4.69 20.59
C VAL A 102 0.86 4.79 22.08
N LEU A 103 0.50 5.97 22.56
CA LEU A 103 0.05 6.21 23.92
C LEU A 103 -1.24 7.00 23.92
N ASN A 104 -2.25 6.54 24.66
CA ASN A 104 -3.51 7.28 24.83
C ASN A 104 -4.05 7.82 23.49
N LYS A 105 -4.02 6.97 22.43
CA LYS A 105 -4.44 7.32 21.05
C LYS A 105 -3.58 8.42 20.39
N LYS A 106 -2.36 8.62 20.86
CA LYS A 106 -1.38 9.56 20.28
C LYS A 106 -0.17 8.81 19.78
N VAL A 107 0.46 9.31 18.72
CA VAL A 107 1.68 8.73 18.13
C VAL A 107 2.90 9.35 18.76
N VAL A 108 3.87 8.52 19.10
CA VAL A 108 5.18 8.86 19.66
C VAL A 108 6.26 8.24 18.79
N PHE A 109 7.41 8.84 18.68
CA PHE A 109 8.53 8.34 17.92
C PHE A 109 9.86 8.46 18.67
N HIS A 110 10.83 7.63 18.28
CA HIS A 110 12.22 7.81 18.70
C HIS A 110 12.93 8.77 17.74
N GLU A 111 13.39 9.87 18.27
CA GLU A 111 14.20 10.80 17.49
C GLU A 111 15.58 10.17 17.25
N PRO A 112 16.04 10.07 15.98
CA PRO A 112 17.38 9.57 15.71
C PRO A 112 18.44 10.42 16.44
N GLY A 113 19.25 9.77 17.30
CA GLY A 113 20.34 10.42 18.02
C GLY A 113 20.08 10.84 19.48
N SER A 114 18.84 10.84 19.97
CA SER A 114 18.55 11.24 21.37
C SER A 114 18.37 10.08 22.35
N GLY A 115 18.18 8.84 21.85
CA GLY A 115 18.00 7.64 22.67
C GLY A 115 16.74 7.60 23.53
N LEU A 116 15.93 8.68 23.53
CA LEU A 116 14.72 8.78 24.33
C LEU A 116 13.46 8.85 23.46
N PRO A 117 12.39 8.10 23.82
CA PRO A 117 11.12 8.24 23.14
C PRO A 117 10.52 9.62 23.44
N ARG A 118 10.40 10.44 22.41
CA ARG A 118 9.75 11.76 22.49
C ARG A 118 8.33 11.66 21.99
N GLU A 119 7.38 12.08 22.81
CA GLU A 119 6.03 12.32 22.34
C GLU A 119 6.01 13.49 21.35
N VAL A 120 5.31 13.31 20.23
CA VAL A 120 5.16 14.36 19.21
C VAL A 120 4.36 15.54 19.75
N VAL A 121 3.60 15.36 20.82
CA VAL A 121 2.68 16.38 21.37
C VAL A 121 2.71 16.57 22.89
N SER A 122 2.94 15.57 23.76
CA SER A 122 2.82 15.72 25.23
C SER A 122 3.62 14.79 26.17
N GLY A 123 4.74 14.23 25.78
CA GLY A 123 5.75 13.71 26.76
C GLY A 123 5.46 12.46 27.62
N GLN A 124 4.73 11.40 27.20
CA GLN A 124 4.51 10.18 27.99
C GLN A 124 4.84 8.86 27.26
N TYR A 125 5.21 7.78 27.99
CA TYR A 125 5.72 6.46 27.51
C TYR A 125 4.69 5.47 26.97
N VAL A 126 5.13 4.42 26.18
CA VAL A 126 4.21 3.70 25.31
C VAL A 126 4.55 2.29 24.87
N ILE A 127 3.52 1.58 24.35
CA ILE A 127 3.58 0.27 23.71
C ILE A 127 4.07 0.40 22.26
N GLY A 128 5.13 -0.34 21.90
CA GLY A 128 5.74 -0.27 20.57
C GLY A 128 4.96 -0.99 19.46
N ILE A 129 4.75 -0.32 18.34
CA ILE A 129 4.35 -0.96 17.09
C ILE A 129 5.62 -1.39 16.36
N LEU A 130 5.81 -2.69 16.18
CA LEU A 130 6.96 -3.21 15.45
C LEU A 130 6.77 -3.03 13.94
N LEU A 131 7.28 -1.94 13.37
CA LEU A 131 7.28 -1.70 11.93
C LEU A 131 7.89 -2.86 11.13
N LYS A 132 8.86 -3.58 11.70
CA LYS A 132 9.45 -4.78 11.09
C LYS A 132 8.37 -5.83 10.81
N THR A 133 7.41 -6.02 11.69
CA THR A 133 6.29 -6.95 11.51
C THR A 133 5.39 -6.48 10.37
N ILE A 134 5.03 -5.19 10.34
CA ILE A 134 4.20 -4.64 9.25
C ILE A 134 4.88 -4.81 7.89
N VAL A 135 6.18 -4.54 7.78
CA VAL A 135 6.93 -4.74 6.53
C VAL A 135 6.94 -6.21 6.12
N SER A 136 7.23 -7.13 7.07
CA SER A 136 7.25 -8.56 6.80
C SER A 136 5.88 -9.08 6.35
N ASP A 137 4.82 -8.71 7.05
CA ASP A 137 3.47 -9.13 6.72
C ASP A 137 3.00 -8.55 5.39
N THR A 138 3.35 -7.28 5.12
CA THR A 138 3.06 -6.67 3.83
C THR A 138 3.75 -7.39 2.68
N LYS A 139 5.03 -7.81 2.85
CA LYS A 139 5.74 -8.61 1.84
C LYS A 139 5.02 -9.92 1.57
N LYS A 140 4.68 -10.68 2.61
CA LYS A 140 3.96 -11.95 2.49
C LYS A 140 2.61 -11.79 1.79
N ASP A 141 1.87 -10.74 2.12
CA ASP A 141 0.56 -10.49 1.52
C ASP A 141 0.68 -10.04 0.06
N VAL A 142 1.71 -9.26 -0.28
CA VAL A 142 2.03 -8.91 -1.68
C VAL A 142 2.43 -10.15 -2.48
N GLU A 143 3.28 -11.02 -1.94
CA GLU A 143 3.65 -12.29 -2.56
C GLU A 143 2.43 -13.17 -2.83
N LYS A 144 1.56 -13.35 -1.82
CA LYS A 144 0.29 -14.08 -1.97
C LYS A 144 -0.62 -13.47 -3.03
N MET A 145 -0.68 -12.14 -3.11
CA MET A 145 -1.50 -11.44 -4.10
C MET A 145 -0.97 -11.64 -5.53
N HIS A 146 0.34 -11.77 -5.71
CA HIS A 146 0.96 -12.07 -7.00
C HIS A 146 0.86 -13.54 -7.39
N GLN A 147 0.67 -14.45 -6.44
CA GLN A 147 0.44 -15.86 -6.73
C GLN A 147 -0.96 -16.03 -7.33
N ARG A 148 -0.98 -16.70 -8.47
CA ARG A 148 -2.26 -17.09 -9.09
C ARG A 148 -2.89 -18.21 -8.26
N ASP A 149 -4.16 -18.11 -8.00
CA ASP A 149 -4.92 -19.18 -7.36
C ASP A 149 -4.84 -20.44 -8.22
N GLN A 150 -4.26 -21.50 -7.68
CA GLN A 150 -4.06 -22.79 -8.33
C GLN A 150 -5.39 -23.36 -8.85
N SER A 151 -6.49 -23.13 -8.14
CA SER A 151 -7.83 -23.60 -8.54
C SER A 151 -8.36 -22.94 -9.82
N LYS A 152 -7.76 -21.82 -10.21
CA LYS A 152 -8.14 -21.05 -11.42
C LYS A 152 -7.26 -21.33 -12.64
N ILE A 153 -6.20 -22.14 -12.49
CA ILE A 153 -5.34 -22.52 -13.61
C ILE A 153 -6.16 -23.36 -14.62
N GLY A 154 -6.03 -23.02 -15.89
CA GLY A 154 -6.77 -23.69 -16.97
C GLY A 154 -8.24 -23.28 -17.10
N ARG A 155 -8.75 -22.43 -16.22
CA ARG A 155 -10.13 -21.93 -16.29
C ARG A 155 -10.21 -20.58 -16.99
N VAL A 156 -11.36 -20.30 -17.56
CA VAL A 156 -11.76 -18.97 -18.02
C VAL A 156 -12.91 -18.48 -17.16
N GLU A 157 -12.91 -17.19 -16.87
CA GLU A 157 -13.96 -16.57 -16.06
C GLU A 157 -14.43 -15.26 -16.71
N ARG A 158 -15.62 -14.85 -16.35
CA ARG A 158 -16.20 -13.60 -16.80
C ARG A 158 -16.69 -12.82 -15.58
N SER A 159 -16.23 -11.60 -15.45
CA SER A 159 -16.65 -10.74 -14.34
C SER A 159 -17.00 -9.36 -14.86
N ARG A 160 -18.14 -8.85 -14.40
CA ARG A 160 -18.66 -7.53 -14.74
C ARG A 160 -17.63 -6.40 -14.51
N PHE A 161 -16.73 -6.59 -13.56
CA PHE A 161 -15.76 -5.57 -13.13
C PHE A 161 -14.37 -5.77 -13.72
N VAL A 162 -14.14 -6.82 -14.51
CA VAL A 162 -12.84 -7.17 -15.08
C VAL A 162 -12.90 -7.08 -16.60
N SER A 163 -11.93 -6.37 -17.18
CA SER A 163 -11.75 -6.27 -18.65
C SER A 163 -13.04 -5.95 -19.42
N ARG A 164 -13.87 -5.06 -18.89
CA ARG A 164 -15.17 -4.68 -19.49
C ARG A 164 -16.09 -5.86 -19.75
N ASN A 165 -16.16 -6.80 -18.80
CA ASN A 165 -16.98 -7.99 -18.90
C ASN A 165 -16.55 -8.96 -20.04
N ALA A 166 -15.29 -8.93 -20.45
CA ALA A 166 -14.75 -9.92 -21.39
C ALA A 166 -14.43 -11.24 -20.68
N TRP A 167 -14.37 -12.32 -21.46
CA TRP A 167 -13.81 -13.58 -20.97
C TRP A 167 -12.30 -13.42 -20.73
N VAL A 168 -11.84 -13.77 -19.54
CA VAL A 168 -10.44 -13.66 -19.11
C VAL A 168 -9.92 -15.02 -18.64
N VAL A 169 -8.61 -15.18 -18.69
CA VAL A 169 -7.94 -16.32 -18.06
C VAL A 169 -8.17 -16.26 -16.56
N GLY A 170 -8.67 -17.32 -15.98
CA GLY A 170 -9.06 -17.39 -14.57
C GLY A 170 -7.98 -16.88 -13.63
N GLY A 171 -8.36 -16.02 -12.68
CA GLY A 171 -7.43 -15.35 -11.76
C GLY A 171 -6.55 -14.26 -12.38
N THR A 172 -6.82 -13.84 -13.62
CA THR A 172 -6.06 -12.76 -14.29
C THR A 172 -7.01 -11.72 -14.89
N ARG A 173 -6.45 -10.64 -15.47
CA ARG A 173 -7.19 -9.67 -16.27
C ARG A 173 -6.93 -9.82 -17.78
N ILE A 174 -6.30 -10.94 -18.18
CA ILE A 174 -5.92 -11.17 -19.57
C ILE A 174 -7.14 -11.68 -20.33
N PRO A 175 -7.68 -10.92 -21.32
CA PRO A 175 -8.78 -11.40 -22.13
C PRO A 175 -8.35 -12.61 -22.98
N THR A 176 -9.19 -13.63 -23.07
CA THR A 176 -8.93 -14.79 -23.91
C THR A 176 -8.76 -14.42 -25.40
N ALA A 177 -9.46 -13.37 -25.83
CA ALA A 177 -9.31 -12.80 -27.17
C ALA A 177 -7.90 -12.22 -27.45
N ALA A 178 -7.17 -11.78 -26.40
CA ALA A 178 -5.79 -11.33 -26.58
C ALA A 178 -4.87 -12.51 -26.88
N ILE A 179 -5.02 -13.63 -26.13
CA ILE A 179 -4.24 -14.86 -26.36
C ILE A 179 -4.48 -15.38 -27.77
N LYS A 180 -5.77 -15.41 -28.19
CA LYS A 180 -6.10 -15.86 -29.59
C LYS A 180 -5.38 -14.98 -30.61
N ARG A 181 -5.40 -13.66 -30.46
CA ARG A 181 -4.71 -12.74 -31.38
C ARG A 181 -3.21 -12.97 -31.46
N PHE A 182 -2.55 -13.24 -30.31
CA PHE A 182 -1.14 -13.58 -30.32
C PHE A 182 -0.86 -14.89 -31.05
N LYS A 183 -1.69 -15.91 -30.82
CA LYS A 183 -1.59 -17.19 -31.54
C LYS A 183 -1.80 -17.02 -33.04
N ASP A 184 -2.83 -16.28 -33.46
CA ASP A 184 -3.12 -16.00 -34.87
C ASP A 184 -2.00 -15.16 -35.53
N ALA A 185 -1.24 -14.35 -34.74
CA ALA A 185 -0.07 -13.63 -35.21
C ALA A 185 1.22 -14.47 -35.24
N GLY A 186 1.15 -15.77 -34.92
CA GLY A 186 2.28 -16.69 -35.01
C GLY A 186 3.21 -16.73 -33.79
N TYR A 187 2.81 -16.12 -32.66
CA TYR A 187 3.59 -16.25 -31.41
C TYR A 187 3.44 -17.65 -30.83
N THR A 188 4.53 -18.21 -30.34
CA THR A 188 4.57 -19.51 -29.65
C THR A 188 4.28 -19.34 -28.15
N ASP A 189 3.89 -20.44 -27.48
CA ASP A 189 3.60 -20.44 -26.03
C ASP A 189 4.80 -20.08 -25.16
N ALA A 190 6.01 -20.07 -25.71
CA ALA A 190 7.25 -19.71 -25.05
C ALA A 190 7.67 -18.23 -25.24
N GLN A 191 6.94 -17.49 -26.05
CA GLN A 191 7.13 -16.05 -26.32
C GLN A 191 6.04 -15.22 -25.63
#